data_ea18eff5e825236507bd756eb505896c
#
_entry.id   ea18eff5e825236507bd756eb505896c
#
_cell.length_a   1.000
_cell.length_b   1.000
_cell.length_c   1.000
_cell.angle_alpha   90.00
_cell.angle_beta   90.00
_cell.angle_gamma   90.00
#
_symmetry.space_group_name_H-M   'P 1'
#
loop_
_entity.id
_entity.type
_entity.pdbx_description
1 polymer ?
#
loop_
_entity_poly.entity_id
_entity_poly.type
_entity_poly.pdbx_seq_one_letter_code
_entity_poly.pdbx_strand_id
1 'polypeptide(L)'
;MDFREPNTQQLITKPYSSTLECGFFFDSNLKGKAEKLKLEIIKSKSGIDTCKVNGILLHSMYDPFKEAQRFASFTPIFNPKYIAVTEPALSYSSNFLRKKFPHARLICIRYTDMFTEYDSTWDKTFVLSENTGENLFNYMGEDGIAQCIFLSWKASESAFKNEYEKCWNQIKECVLKSQSVLATQSFFSIRWLKNSCRFFMTEKKLAGISKGNSPILVCASGTSLESSIKKIREHRNKFFLIAVSSALSPLVNSNILPDLCISTDGGFWAKPHIGRIIKDKNITLALSPESSIYSQILTQTPVIPLNYGDGCSKDLFNDFKVNGISARRNGTVSGTALELAKSITTGPVFLAGLDLSSAMGFQHTQPNENEKINSLADNRLKTKETRIAPQTFPSHSLEIYCQWFKNYDNAENVYRLSNNHSFNNTLGKIKDINWNDFESMADNFKTDFPEIELQKNSEIFDFKKRLQLLENSLSKNMDSISWKKELFPGEMINLERCLETETSKAEAAKNSIKMKQKKITESILDPYRKAGTK
;
A
#
# COMPACT_ATOMS: atom_id res chain seq x y z
N MET A 1 26.98 -16.15 -16.56
CA MET A 1 27.13 -14.73 -16.93
C MET A 1 26.66 -13.90 -15.76
N ASP A 2 27.65 -13.35 -15.06
CA ASP A 2 27.47 -12.54 -13.86
C ASP A 2 26.88 -11.17 -14.21
N PHE A 3 25.61 -10.97 -13.89
CA PHE A 3 25.05 -9.62 -13.83
C PHE A 3 25.23 -9.10 -12.39
N ARG A 4 26.32 -8.40 -12.16
CA ARG A 4 26.49 -7.54 -10.99
C ARG A 4 25.50 -6.39 -11.11
N GLU A 5 24.42 -6.42 -10.32
CA GLU A 5 23.57 -5.26 -10.10
C GLU A 5 24.33 -4.21 -9.26
N PRO A 6 24.21 -2.91 -9.57
CA PRO A 6 24.85 -1.87 -8.78
C PRO A 6 24.26 -1.84 -7.37
N ASN A 7 25.13 -1.65 -6.42
CA ASN A 7 24.93 -1.63 -4.96
C ASN A 7 23.88 -0.60 -4.56
N THR A 8 22.63 -1.03 -4.39
CA THR A 8 21.46 -0.18 -4.07
C THR A 8 21.47 0.37 -2.64
N GLN A 9 22.47 0.04 -1.83
CA GLN A 9 22.57 0.59 -0.46
C GLN A 9 23.10 2.02 -0.37
N GLN A 10 23.64 2.60 -1.46
CA GLN A 10 24.19 3.97 -1.42
C GLN A 10 23.21 5.08 -1.82
N LEU A 11 21.99 4.75 -2.27
CA LEU A 11 21.00 5.76 -2.71
C LEU A 11 19.93 6.13 -1.66
N ILE A 12 19.94 5.47 -0.49
CA ILE A 12 18.94 5.73 0.57
C ILE A 12 19.49 6.62 1.71
N THR A 13 20.79 6.92 1.73
CA THR A 13 21.38 7.71 2.82
C THR A 13 22.04 9.00 2.31
N LYS A 14 21.23 10.00 2.00
CA LYS A 14 21.64 11.41 2.19
C LYS A 14 20.62 12.05 3.13
N PRO A 15 21.00 12.35 4.37
CA PRO A 15 20.16 13.10 5.28
C PRO A 15 20.13 14.57 4.84
N TYR A 16 18.96 15.09 4.56
CA TYR A 16 18.72 16.52 4.62
C TYR A 16 18.73 16.90 6.11
N SER A 17 19.82 17.51 6.53
CA SER A 17 19.93 18.16 7.84
C SER A 17 19.09 19.43 7.82
N SER A 18 17.99 19.45 8.56
CA SER A 18 17.49 20.64 9.23
C SER A 18 16.82 20.21 10.52
N THR A 19 17.53 20.47 11.59
CA THR A 19 17.07 20.45 12.98
C THR A 19 15.76 21.20 13.12
N LEU A 20 14.73 20.52 13.58
CA LEU A 20 13.59 21.08 14.29
C LEU A 20 13.21 20.09 15.39
N GLU A 21 13.76 20.35 16.58
CA GLU A 21 13.23 19.81 17.82
C GLU A 21 11.83 20.39 18.03
N CYS A 22 10.82 19.54 18.11
CA CYS A 22 9.53 19.86 18.68
C CYS A 22 9.12 18.73 19.61
N GLY A 23 9.45 18.91 20.89
CA GLY A 23 8.83 18.16 21.97
C GLY A 23 7.39 18.62 22.12
N PHE A 24 6.43 17.74 21.92
CA PHE A 24 5.03 17.97 22.29
C PHE A 24 4.73 17.23 23.58
N PHE A 25 4.61 17.99 24.67
CA PHE A 25 3.87 17.56 25.87
C PHE A 25 2.37 17.74 25.59
N PHE A 26 1.61 16.66 25.59
CA PHE A 26 0.16 16.75 25.61
C PHE A 26 -0.31 16.95 27.05
N ASP A 27 -0.82 18.15 27.33
CA ASP A 27 -1.59 18.42 28.55
C ASP A 27 -3.07 18.10 28.29
N SER A 28 -3.58 17.07 28.97
CA SER A 28 -4.92 16.51 28.79
C SER A 28 -6.03 17.27 29.52
N ASN A 29 -5.84 18.54 29.83
CA ASN A 29 -6.80 19.34 30.61
C ASN A 29 -7.12 20.72 30.00
N LEU A 30 -7.61 20.73 28.73
CA LEU A 30 -8.28 21.91 28.21
C LEU A 30 -9.65 21.51 27.62
N LYS A 31 -10.66 21.35 28.49
CA LYS A 31 -12.06 21.56 28.13
C LYS A 31 -12.26 23.07 27.90
N GLY A 32 -11.75 23.58 26.78
CA GLY A 32 -12.10 24.90 26.28
C GLY A 32 -13.57 24.88 25.86
N LYS A 33 -14.38 25.78 26.40
CA LYS A 33 -15.72 26.10 25.87
C LYS A 33 -15.54 26.40 24.39
N ALA A 34 -16.18 25.61 23.51
CA ALA A 34 -16.26 25.92 22.08
C ALA A 34 -16.97 27.29 21.98
N GLU A 35 -16.21 28.34 21.75
CA GLU A 35 -16.78 29.64 21.39
C GLU A 35 -17.56 29.43 20.09
N LYS A 36 -18.86 29.74 20.12
CA LYS A 36 -19.72 29.63 18.95
C LYS A 36 -19.22 30.63 17.92
N LEU A 37 -18.63 30.15 16.82
CA LEU A 37 -18.18 30.99 15.72
C LEU A 37 -19.35 31.85 15.24
N LYS A 38 -19.16 33.18 15.18
CA LYS A 38 -20.20 34.13 14.76
C LYS A 38 -19.96 34.52 13.32
N LEU A 39 -20.85 34.08 12.40
CA LEU A 39 -20.89 34.48 11.01
C LEU A 39 -21.76 35.72 10.84
N GLU A 40 -21.25 36.72 10.16
CA GLU A 40 -21.99 37.93 9.76
C GLU A 40 -21.86 38.15 8.26
N ILE A 41 -22.99 38.17 7.55
CA ILE A 41 -23.05 38.53 6.13
C ILE A 41 -23.35 40.01 6.03
N ILE A 42 -22.53 40.75 5.27
CA ILE A 42 -22.66 42.20 5.11
C ILE A 42 -22.45 42.57 3.61
N LYS A 43 -22.94 43.75 3.19
CA LYS A 43 -22.71 44.22 1.85
C LYS A 43 -21.36 44.94 1.74
N SER A 44 -20.62 44.62 0.66
CA SER A 44 -19.44 45.35 0.26
C SER A 44 -19.79 46.69 -0.41
N LYS A 45 -18.79 47.51 -0.68
CA LYS A 45 -18.99 48.77 -1.42
C LYS A 45 -19.47 48.55 -2.86
N SER A 46 -19.20 47.39 -3.46
CA SER A 46 -19.74 47.01 -4.78
C SER A 46 -21.16 46.44 -4.74
N GLY A 47 -21.78 46.36 -3.55
CA GLY A 47 -23.12 45.77 -3.36
C GLY A 47 -23.16 44.24 -3.28
N ILE A 48 -22.02 43.58 -3.47
CA ILE A 48 -21.85 42.11 -3.38
C ILE A 48 -21.71 41.71 -1.93
N ASP A 49 -22.22 40.53 -1.56
CA ASP A 49 -22.08 40.04 -0.21
C ASP A 49 -20.60 39.75 0.16
N THR A 50 -20.23 40.15 1.34
CA THR A 50 -18.99 39.75 2.02
C THR A 50 -19.35 39.21 3.39
N CYS A 51 -18.42 38.56 4.08
CA CYS A 51 -18.70 37.99 5.38
C CYS A 51 -17.55 38.21 6.37
N LYS A 52 -17.91 38.15 7.65
CA LYS A 52 -16.98 38.14 8.78
C LYS A 52 -17.22 36.90 9.63
N VAL A 53 -16.13 36.33 10.11
CA VAL A 53 -16.18 35.30 11.15
C VAL A 53 -15.37 35.81 12.32
N ASN A 54 -16.00 35.92 13.50
CA ASN A 54 -15.40 36.47 14.71
C ASN A 54 -14.72 37.84 14.46
N GLY A 55 -15.34 38.71 13.66
CA GLY A 55 -14.83 40.03 13.32
C GLY A 55 -13.78 40.07 12.20
N ILE A 56 -13.25 38.92 11.75
CA ILE A 56 -12.27 38.84 10.65
C ILE A 56 -13.02 38.76 9.33
N LEU A 57 -12.73 39.69 8.41
CA LEU A 57 -13.27 39.70 7.07
C LEU A 57 -12.71 38.55 6.24
N LEU A 58 -13.58 37.74 5.62
CA LEU A 58 -13.19 36.67 4.74
C LEU A 58 -13.16 37.05 3.26
N HIS A 59 -13.86 38.13 2.87
CA HIS A 59 -13.80 38.72 1.54
C HIS A 59 -13.63 40.23 1.59
N SER A 60 -13.19 40.80 0.48
CA SER A 60 -12.94 42.24 0.36
C SER A 60 -14.19 43.09 0.65
N MET A 61 -14.05 44.12 1.48
CA MET A 61 -15.09 45.14 1.69
C MET A 61 -15.35 46.04 0.48
N TYR A 62 -14.44 46.03 -0.52
CA TYR A 62 -14.58 46.85 -1.71
C TYR A 62 -15.26 46.07 -2.82
N ASP A 63 -14.65 44.97 -3.28
CA ASP A 63 -15.14 44.16 -4.38
C ASP A 63 -14.69 42.71 -4.22
N PRO A 64 -15.53 41.81 -3.66
CA PRO A 64 -15.25 40.40 -3.49
C PRO A 64 -14.99 39.65 -4.81
N PHE A 65 -15.62 40.08 -5.92
CA PHE A 65 -15.42 39.41 -7.21
C PHE A 65 -14.05 39.75 -7.82
N LYS A 66 -13.59 40.99 -7.73
CA LYS A 66 -12.22 41.34 -8.15
C LYS A 66 -11.15 40.63 -7.28
N GLU A 67 -11.43 40.43 -6.00
CA GLU A 67 -10.56 39.65 -5.13
C GLU A 67 -10.49 38.18 -5.60
N ALA A 68 -11.63 37.54 -5.83
CA ALA A 68 -11.73 36.17 -6.31
C ALA A 68 -11.10 36.00 -7.71
N GLN A 69 -11.26 36.99 -8.61
CA GLN A 69 -10.61 37.02 -9.92
C GLN A 69 -9.07 37.06 -9.78
N ARG A 70 -8.54 37.91 -8.89
CA ARG A 70 -7.11 37.99 -8.61
C ARG A 70 -6.58 36.70 -8.00
N PHE A 71 -7.33 36.08 -7.08
CA PHE A 71 -6.99 34.77 -6.53
C PHE A 71 -6.85 33.72 -7.62
N ALA A 72 -7.77 33.68 -8.59
CA ALA A 72 -7.71 32.74 -9.70
C ALA A 72 -6.67 33.10 -10.78
N SER A 73 -6.03 34.29 -10.73
CA SER A 73 -5.14 34.78 -11.79
C SER A 73 -3.72 34.19 -11.79
N PHE A 74 -3.38 33.31 -10.83
CA PHE A 74 -2.04 32.70 -10.74
C PHE A 74 -1.66 31.93 -12.02
N THR A 75 -0.37 31.88 -12.33
CA THR A 75 0.16 31.07 -13.42
C THR A 75 0.47 29.67 -12.90
N PRO A 76 -0.14 28.62 -13.44
CA PRO A 76 0.14 27.26 -13.00
C PRO A 76 1.52 26.81 -13.49
N ILE A 77 2.21 26.04 -12.68
CA ILE A 77 3.50 25.42 -13.05
C ILE A 77 3.34 24.15 -13.87
N PHE A 78 2.11 23.64 -13.94
CA PHE A 78 1.71 22.48 -14.74
C PHE A 78 0.22 22.53 -15.04
N ASN A 79 -0.26 21.69 -15.96
CA ASN A 79 -1.69 21.53 -16.26
C ASN A 79 -2.35 20.72 -15.13
N PRO A 80 -3.20 21.35 -14.27
CA PRO A 80 -3.77 20.64 -13.12
C PRO A 80 -4.96 19.77 -13.53
N LYS A 81 -5.03 18.56 -13.00
CA LYS A 81 -6.22 17.70 -13.07
C LYS A 81 -7.24 18.07 -11.99
N TYR A 82 -6.75 18.54 -10.85
CA TYR A 82 -7.56 18.99 -9.72
C TYR A 82 -7.03 20.33 -9.18
N ILE A 83 -7.95 21.15 -8.71
CA ILE A 83 -7.64 22.35 -7.93
C ILE A 83 -8.46 22.27 -6.65
N ALA A 84 -7.79 22.14 -5.50
CA ALA A 84 -8.40 22.07 -4.19
C ALA A 84 -8.21 23.42 -3.47
N VAL A 85 -9.31 24.04 -3.03
CA VAL A 85 -9.27 25.29 -2.27
C VAL A 85 -9.77 25.03 -0.85
N THR A 86 -8.97 25.44 0.15
CA THR A 86 -9.35 25.31 1.55
C THR A 86 -10.09 26.56 2.00
N GLU A 87 -11.26 26.36 2.57
CA GLU A 87 -12.22 27.34 3.11
C GLU A 87 -12.39 28.60 2.27
N PRO A 88 -12.96 28.51 1.06
CA PRO A 88 -13.16 29.64 0.17
C PRO A 88 -14.35 30.54 0.56
N ALA A 89 -14.82 30.49 1.80
CA ALA A 89 -15.96 31.22 2.33
C ALA A 89 -17.20 31.22 1.38
N LEU A 90 -17.61 32.36 0.83
CA LEU A 90 -18.78 32.46 -0.08
C LEU A 90 -18.52 31.89 -1.49
N SER A 91 -17.44 31.16 -1.71
CA SER A 91 -17.12 30.39 -2.93
C SER A 91 -16.97 31.20 -4.24
N TYR A 92 -16.81 32.51 -4.20
CA TYR A 92 -16.68 33.33 -5.40
C TYR A 92 -15.52 32.92 -6.32
N SER A 93 -14.45 32.36 -5.76
CA SER A 93 -13.27 31.92 -6.51
C SER A 93 -13.56 30.75 -7.47
N SER A 94 -14.55 29.91 -7.20
CA SER A 94 -14.85 28.72 -7.98
C SER A 94 -15.20 29.05 -9.44
N ASN A 95 -16.02 30.09 -9.67
CA ASN A 95 -16.43 30.50 -11.02
C ASN A 95 -15.23 31.00 -11.86
N PHE A 96 -14.31 31.75 -11.25
CA PHE A 96 -13.11 32.22 -11.93
C PHE A 96 -12.09 31.11 -12.18
N LEU A 97 -11.95 30.17 -11.24
CA LEU A 97 -11.13 28.98 -11.43
C LEU A 97 -11.69 28.09 -12.53
N ARG A 98 -13.01 27.86 -12.56
CA ARG A 98 -13.70 27.09 -13.62
C ARG A 98 -13.46 27.70 -15.00
N LYS A 99 -13.58 29.02 -15.10
CA LYS A 99 -13.35 29.74 -16.38
C LYS A 99 -11.91 29.60 -16.84
N LYS A 100 -10.95 29.65 -15.93
CA LYS A 100 -9.51 29.60 -16.25
C LYS A 100 -9.01 28.18 -16.48
N PHE A 101 -9.53 27.19 -15.75
CA PHE A 101 -9.13 25.80 -15.80
C PHE A 101 -10.34 24.90 -16.10
N PRO A 102 -10.88 24.95 -17.33
CA PRO A 102 -12.14 24.27 -17.67
C PRO A 102 -12.06 22.74 -17.57
N HIS A 103 -10.87 22.16 -17.67
CA HIS A 103 -10.63 20.73 -17.60
C HIS A 103 -10.32 20.23 -16.19
N ALA A 104 -9.97 21.12 -15.24
CA ALA A 104 -9.68 20.74 -13.87
C ALA A 104 -10.96 20.52 -13.06
N ARG A 105 -10.97 19.50 -12.22
CA ARG A 105 -12.02 19.32 -11.21
C ARG A 105 -11.74 20.20 -10.01
N LEU A 106 -12.75 20.98 -9.60
CA LEU A 106 -12.65 21.91 -8.48
C LEU A 106 -13.12 21.25 -7.19
N ILE A 107 -12.26 21.23 -6.19
CA ILE A 107 -12.53 20.66 -4.88
C ILE A 107 -12.56 21.77 -3.83
N CYS A 108 -13.59 21.75 -2.98
CA CYS A 108 -13.65 22.59 -1.79
C CYS A 108 -13.33 21.76 -0.56
N ILE A 109 -12.50 22.29 0.33
CA ILE A 109 -12.25 21.70 1.66
C ILE A 109 -12.72 22.71 2.69
N ARG A 110 -13.88 22.48 3.27
CA ARG A 110 -14.47 23.32 4.31
C ARG A 110 -13.81 23.05 5.65
N TYR A 111 -13.51 24.09 6.41
CA TYR A 111 -13.06 23.95 7.80
C TYR A 111 -14.22 23.70 8.74
N THR A 112 -15.39 24.24 8.41
CA THR A 112 -16.66 24.09 9.13
C THR A 112 -17.81 23.88 8.14
N ASP A 113 -18.99 23.53 8.62
CA ASP A 113 -20.23 23.43 7.83
C ASP A 113 -20.91 24.78 7.54
N MET A 114 -20.35 25.86 8.07
CA MET A 114 -20.95 27.22 8.08
C MET A 114 -21.23 27.80 6.69
N PHE A 115 -20.50 27.34 5.66
CA PHE A 115 -20.60 27.83 4.28
C PHE A 115 -21.09 26.78 3.28
N THR A 116 -21.66 25.67 3.72
CA THR A 116 -22.07 24.56 2.84
C THR A 116 -23.16 24.95 1.84
N GLU A 117 -23.95 25.97 2.13
CA GLU A 117 -24.94 26.53 1.18
C GLU A 117 -24.31 27.14 -0.09
N TYR A 118 -23.01 27.46 -0.05
CA TYR A 118 -22.24 28.03 -1.19
C TYR A 118 -21.45 26.96 -1.97
N ASP A 119 -21.74 25.67 -1.77
CA ASP A 119 -20.94 24.58 -2.35
C ASP A 119 -21.37 24.13 -3.75
N SER A 120 -22.50 24.63 -4.26
CA SER A 120 -23.09 24.21 -5.55
C SER A 120 -22.18 24.40 -6.78
N THR A 121 -21.15 25.23 -6.68
CA THR A 121 -20.21 25.54 -7.76
C THR A 121 -18.97 24.66 -7.79
N TRP A 122 -18.78 23.80 -6.78
CA TRP A 122 -17.65 22.88 -6.67
C TRP A 122 -18.03 21.48 -7.18
N ASP A 123 -17.10 20.75 -7.77
CA ASP A 123 -17.33 19.37 -8.23
C ASP A 123 -17.37 18.37 -7.05
N LYS A 124 -16.66 18.70 -5.98
CA LYS A 124 -16.66 17.93 -4.73
C LYS A 124 -16.34 18.84 -3.55
N THR A 125 -17.07 18.63 -2.45
CA THR A 125 -16.78 19.27 -1.18
C THR A 125 -16.46 18.23 -0.11
N PHE A 126 -15.47 18.53 0.72
CA PHE A 126 -15.14 17.82 1.96
C PHE A 126 -15.25 18.78 3.12
N VAL A 127 -15.80 18.32 4.23
CA VAL A 127 -15.75 19.03 5.51
C VAL A 127 -14.62 18.43 6.34
N LEU A 128 -13.81 19.28 6.97
CA LEU A 128 -12.65 18.88 7.75
C LEU A 128 -13.03 17.90 8.86
N SER A 129 -12.37 16.77 8.88
CA SER A 129 -12.50 15.70 9.85
C SER A 129 -11.14 15.09 10.18
N GLU A 130 -11.08 14.10 11.05
CA GLU A 130 -9.85 13.34 11.32
C GLU A 130 -9.34 12.58 10.09
N ASN A 131 -10.22 12.25 9.14
CA ASN A 131 -9.95 11.42 7.97
C ASN A 131 -9.94 12.21 6.65
N THR A 132 -9.84 13.54 6.68
CA THR A 132 -9.91 14.37 5.46
C THR A 132 -8.79 13.99 4.48
N GLY A 133 -7.57 13.76 4.94
CA GLY A 133 -6.45 13.35 4.09
C GLY A 133 -6.70 12.00 3.41
N GLU A 134 -7.28 11.04 4.13
CA GLU A 134 -7.64 9.74 3.57
C GLU A 134 -8.80 9.84 2.56
N ASN A 135 -9.80 10.65 2.87
CA ASN A 135 -10.92 10.91 1.96
C ASN A 135 -10.46 11.57 0.66
N LEU A 136 -9.50 12.50 0.73
CA LEU A 136 -8.88 13.11 -0.44
C LEU A 136 -8.11 12.07 -1.26
N PHE A 137 -7.33 11.22 -0.59
CA PHE A 137 -6.57 10.15 -1.25
C PHE A 137 -7.50 9.15 -1.94
N ASN A 138 -8.57 8.73 -1.27
CA ASN A 138 -9.54 7.79 -1.84
C ASN A 138 -10.31 8.38 -3.04
N TYR A 139 -10.54 9.69 -3.05
CA TYR A 139 -11.23 10.37 -4.14
C TYR A 139 -10.35 10.64 -5.35
N MET A 140 -9.11 11.09 -5.14
CA MET A 140 -8.21 11.51 -6.22
C MET A 140 -7.24 10.42 -6.66
N GLY A 141 -6.91 9.48 -5.78
CA GLY A 141 -5.81 8.54 -5.96
C GLY A 141 -4.44 9.22 -5.93
N GLU A 142 -3.38 8.42 -5.96
CA GLU A 142 -2.00 8.92 -6.00
C GLU A 142 -1.71 9.80 -7.21
N ASP A 143 -2.19 9.41 -8.39
CA ASP A 143 -2.09 10.18 -9.63
C ASP A 143 -2.75 11.55 -9.53
N GLY A 144 -3.97 11.58 -8.97
CA GLY A 144 -4.75 12.80 -8.85
C GLY A 144 -4.14 13.78 -7.84
N ILE A 145 -3.67 13.26 -6.70
CA ILE A 145 -2.94 14.06 -5.70
C ILE A 145 -1.68 14.69 -6.33
N ALA A 146 -0.90 13.90 -7.07
CA ALA A 146 0.30 14.40 -7.75
C ALA A 146 0.00 15.49 -8.80
N GLN A 147 -1.23 15.53 -9.33
CA GLN A 147 -1.69 16.49 -10.32
C GLN A 147 -2.68 17.52 -9.75
N CYS A 148 -2.72 17.67 -8.42
CA CYS A 148 -3.56 18.63 -7.71
C CYS A 148 -2.77 19.90 -7.36
N ILE A 149 -3.39 21.06 -7.56
CA ILE A 149 -2.92 22.32 -7.00
C ILE A 149 -3.76 22.61 -5.76
N PHE A 150 -3.12 22.62 -4.59
CA PHE A 150 -3.75 23.01 -3.32
C PHE A 150 -3.56 24.50 -3.09
N LEU A 151 -4.67 25.21 -2.84
CA LEU A 151 -4.71 26.65 -2.62
C LEU A 151 -5.38 26.94 -1.27
N SER A 152 -4.89 27.92 -0.57
CA SER A 152 -5.50 28.42 0.66
C SER A 152 -6.17 29.78 0.40
N TRP A 153 -7.40 29.94 0.91
CA TRP A 153 -8.04 31.26 0.95
C TRP A 153 -7.47 32.04 2.14
N LYS A 154 -6.64 33.02 1.85
CA LYS A 154 -5.74 33.64 2.85
C LYS A 154 -6.46 34.28 4.04
N ALA A 155 -7.63 34.86 3.85
CA ALA A 155 -8.41 35.43 4.95
C ALA A 155 -8.90 34.35 5.94
N SER A 156 -9.22 33.13 5.44
CA SER A 156 -9.66 32.02 6.26
C SER A 156 -8.54 31.41 7.09
N GLU A 157 -7.26 31.55 6.70
CA GLU A 157 -6.11 31.11 7.52
C GLU A 157 -6.11 31.80 8.88
N SER A 158 -6.42 33.09 8.90
CA SER A 158 -6.43 33.89 10.13
C SER A 158 -7.71 33.68 10.95
N ALA A 159 -8.85 33.47 10.28
CA ALA A 159 -10.15 33.29 10.94
C ALA A 159 -10.32 31.92 11.57
N PHE A 160 -9.64 30.90 11.03
CA PHE A 160 -9.75 29.47 11.40
C PHE A 160 -8.36 28.85 11.60
N LYS A 161 -7.53 29.46 12.42
CA LYS A 161 -6.11 29.09 12.53
C LYS A 161 -5.89 27.61 12.87
N ASN A 162 -6.64 27.06 13.82
CA ASN A 162 -6.49 25.66 14.26
C ASN A 162 -6.94 24.69 13.18
N GLU A 163 -8.07 24.97 12.52
CA GLU A 163 -8.63 24.17 11.44
C GLU A 163 -7.72 24.23 10.20
N TYR A 164 -7.15 25.40 9.92
CA TYR A 164 -6.15 25.58 8.88
C TYR A 164 -4.94 24.69 9.11
N GLU A 165 -4.31 24.78 10.28
CA GLU A 165 -3.13 23.97 10.61
C GLU A 165 -3.43 22.47 10.54
N LYS A 166 -4.57 22.03 11.07
CA LYS A 166 -5.03 20.64 11.01
C LYS A 166 -5.26 20.18 9.57
N CYS A 167 -5.94 20.97 8.75
CA CYS A 167 -6.23 20.66 7.35
C CYS A 167 -4.95 20.52 6.53
N TRP A 168 -4.04 21.49 6.64
CA TRP A 168 -2.80 21.50 5.87
C TRP A 168 -1.80 20.42 6.30
N ASN A 169 -1.80 20.02 7.56
CA ASN A 169 -1.06 18.83 8.00
C ASN A 169 -1.58 17.57 7.33
N GLN A 170 -2.90 17.37 7.28
CA GLN A 170 -3.50 16.22 6.59
C GLN A 170 -3.26 16.25 5.06
N ILE A 171 -3.32 17.42 4.43
CA ILE A 171 -2.96 17.59 3.00
C ILE A 171 -1.49 17.20 2.79
N LYS A 172 -0.58 17.66 3.65
CA LYS A 172 0.84 17.32 3.58
C LYS A 172 1.06 15.81 3.69
N GLU A 173 0.44 15.15 4.65
CA GLU A 173 0.51 13.70 4.82
C GLU A 173 -0.04 12.96 3.60
N CYS A 174 -1.17 13.41 3.05
CA CYS A 174 -1.77 12.89 1.84
C CYS A 174 -0.82 12.99 0.62
N VAL A 175 -0.16 14.13 0.44
CA VAL A 175 0.84 14.34 -0.62
C VAL A 175 2.06 13.43 -0.43
N LEU A 176 2.58 13.30 0.80
CA LEU A 176 3.71 12.41 1.10
C LEU A 176 3.33 10.94 0.86
N LYS A 177 2.12 10.53 1.23
CA LYS A 177 1.59 9.19 0.94
C LYS A 177 1.54 8.93 -0.57
N SER A 178 1.01 9.87 -1.36
CA SER A 178 0.97 9.78 -2.82
C SER A 178 2.38 9.63 -3.42
N GLN A 179 3.32 10.45 -2.99
CA GLN A 179 4.72 10.37 -3.44
C GLN A 179 5.35 9.01 -3.12
N SER A 180 5.11 8.47 -1.94
CA SER A 180 5.62 7.16 -1.51
C SER A 180 5.05 6.03 -2.36
N VAL A 181 3.74 6.04 -2.64
CA VAL A 181 3.09 5.04 -3.50
C VAL A 181 3.63 5.09 -4.92
N LEU A 182 3.71 6.28 -5.52
CA LEU A 182 4.23 6.47 -6.88
C LEU A 182 5.71 6.08 -7.00
N ALA A 183 6.54 6.38 -5.99
CA ALA A 183 7.93 5.97 -5.96
C ALA A 183 8.07 4.44 -5.90
N THR A 184 7.23 3.78 -5.08
CA THR A 184 7.18 2.32 -4.98
C THR A 184 6.75 1.70 -6.31
N GLN A 185 5.69 2.20 -6.93
CA GLN A 185 5.24 1.74 -8.24
C GLN A 185 6.34 1.93 -9.30
N SER A 186 6.93 3.11 -9.39
CA SER A 186 8.02 3.39 -10.36
C SER A 186 9.21 2.44 -10.21
N PHE A 187 9.52 2.04 -8.99
CA PHE A 187 10.64 1.15 -8.71
C PHE A 187 10.33 -0.32 -8.99
N PHE A 188 9.12 -0.77 -8.67
CA PHE A 188 8.79 -2.19 -8.67
C PHE A 188 7.93 -2.65 -9.86
N SER A 189 7.18 -1.79 -10.54
CA SER A 189 6.17 -2.18 -11.53
C SER A 189 6.70 -3.10 -12.64
N ILE A 190 7.85 -2.75 -13.22
CA ILE A 190 8.49 -3.58 -14.26
C ILE A 190 8.90 -4.95 -13.71
N ARG A 191 9.36 -5.00 -12.45
CA ARG A 191 9.72 -6.26 -11.78
C ARG A 191 8.47 -7.08 -11.50
N TRP A 192 7.38 -6.47 -11.05
CA TRP A 192 6.08 -7.12 -10.85
C TRP A 192 5.55 -7.72 -12.15
N LEU A 193 5.58 -6.97 -13.25
CA LEU A 193 5.20 -7.50 -14.56
C LEU A 193 6.08 -8.70 -14.96
N LYS A 194 7.41 -8.61 -14.82
CA LYS A 194 8.32 -9.72 -15.15
C LYS A 194 8.07 -10.96 -14.28
N ASN A 195 7.79 -10.76 -12.99
CA ASN A 195 7.45 -11.85 -12.09
C ASN A 195 6.13 -12.50 -12.51
N SER A 196 5.10 -11.69 -12.84
CA SER A 196 3.80 -12.17 -13.30
C SER A 196 3.93 -12.96 -14.61
N CYS A 197 4.66 -12.44 -15.59
CA CYS A 197 4.92 -13.17 -16.83
C CYS A 197 5.62 -14.51 -16.56
N ARG A 198 6.60 -14.53 -15.64
CA ARG A 198 7.27 -15.78 -15.25
C ARG A 198 6.31 -16.75 -14.58
N PHE A 199 5.44 -16.26 -13.68
CA PHE A 199 4.42 -17.08 -13.04
C PHE A 199 3.58 -17.79 -14.10
N PHE A 200 2.91 -17.06 -14.99
CA PHE A 200 2.02 -17.61 -16.01
C PHE A 200 2.73 -18.50 -17.04
N MET A 201 4.02 -18.29 -17.28
CA MET A 201 4.81 -19.14 -18.18
C MET A 201 5.31 -20.43 -17.53
N THR A 202 5.43 -20.48 -16.19
CA THR A 202 6.20 -21.56 -15.52
C THR A 202 5.36 -22.41 -14.57
N GLU A 203 4.30 -21.84 -13.99
CA GLU A 203 3.45 -22.54 -13.04
C GLU A 203 2.83 -23.81 -13.69
N LYS A 204 2.82 -24.94 -12.94
CA LYS A 204 2.33 -26.23 -13.42
C LYS A 204 1.24 -26.86 -12.53
N LYS A 205 1.10 -26.42 -11.29
CA LYS A 205 0.24 -27.04 -10.28
C LYS A 205 -0.62 -25.99 -9.59
N LEU A 206 -1.68 -25.55 -10.27
CA LEU A 206 -2.66 -24.66 -9.64
C LEU A 206 -3.47 -25.43 -8.60
N ALA A 207 -3.72 -24.77 -7.47
CA ALA A 207 -4.58 -25.27 -6.41
C ALA A 207 -5.67 -24.25 -6.07
N GLY A 208 -6.76 -24.74 -5.54
CA GLY A 208 -7.80 -23.98 -4.85
C GLY A 208 -7.79 -24.31 -3.37
N ILE A 209 -8.56 -23.55 -2.58
CA ILE A 209 -8.79 -23.83 -1.18
C ILE A 209 -10.27 -23.64 -0.87
N SER A 210 -10.86 -24.61 -0.16
CA SER A 210 -12.24 -24.55 0.28
C SER A 210 -12.38 -23.68 1.54
N LYS A 211 -13.61 -23.33 1.88
CA LYS A 211 -13.91 -22.64 3.12
C LYS A 211 -14.28 -23.65 4.21
N GLY A 212 -13.62 -23.52 5.36
CA GLY A 212 -13.92 -24.30 6.57
C GLY A 212 -14.56 -23.45 7.68
N ASN A 213 -14.58 -24.00 8.89
CA ASN A 213 -15.02 -23.31 10.10
C ASN A 213 -14.06 -23.48 11.30
N SER A 214 -12.94 -24.16 11.06
CA SER A 214 -11.88 -24.32 12.06
C SER A 214 -11.13 -23.02 12.32
N PRO A 215 -10.46 -22.88 13.48
CA PRO A 215 -9.53 -21.80 13.72
C PRO A 215 -8.41 -21.77 12.69
N ILE A 216 -7.94 -20.58 12.36
CA ILE A 216 -6.72 -20.39 11.56
C ILE A 216 -5.68 -19.67 12.41
N LEU A 217 -4.46 -20.19 12.41
CA LEU A 217 -3.29 -19.53 12.98
C LEU A 217 -2.42 -18.96 11.86
N VAL A 218 -2.23 -17.66 11.83
CA VAL A 218 -1.30 -16.97 10.93
C VAL A 218 -0.01 -16.70 11.69
N CYS A 219 1.10 -17.27 11.24
CA CYS A 219 2.42 -16.99 11.78
C CYS A 219 3.16 -15.94 10.97
N ALA A 220 3.36 -14.76 11.55
CA ALA A 220 4.30 -13.75 11.10
C ALA A 220 5.70 -14.03 11.70
N SER A 221 6.71 -13.27 11.28
CA SER A 221 8.12 -13.57 11.61
C SER A 221 8.71 -12.71 12.72
N GLY A 222 7.92 -11.94 13.44
CA GLY A 222 8.41 -11.14 14.56
C GLY A 222 8.99 -12.01 15.66
N THR A 223 9.84 -11.45 16.51
CA THR A 223 10.63 -12.19 17.52
C THR A 223 9.77 -12.90 18.55
N SER A 224 8.55 -12.42 18.82
CA SER A 224 7.59 -13.08 19.71
C SER A 224 7.16 -14.48 19.23
N LEU A 225 7.32 -14.79 17.93
CA LEU A 225 7.05 -16.13 17.41
C LEU A 225 7.88 -17.20 18.09
N GLU A 226 9.14 -16.90 18.45
CA GLU A 226 10.05 -17.86 19.10
C GLU A 226 9.44 -18.42 20.38
N SER A 227 8.87 -17.55 21.22
CA SER A 227 8.21 -17.94 22.47
C SER A 227 6.95 -18.79 22.25
N SER A 228 6.31 -18.66 21.08
CA SER A 228 5.09 -19.37 20.71
C SER A 228 5.33 -20.74 20.06
N ILE A 229 6.53 -21.04 19.58
CA ILE A 229 6.84 -22.26 18.83
C ILE A 229 6.45 -23.54 19.58
N LYS A 230 6.76 -23.61 20.89
CA LYS A 230 6.39 -24.76 21.71
C LYS A 230 4.88 -24.96 21.74
N LYS A 231 4.12 -23.91 21.98
CA LYS A 231 2.65 -23.94 22.06
C LYS A 231 2.01 -24.26 20.68
N ILE A 232 2.56 -23.71 19.61
CA ILE A 232 2.11 -24.04 18.25
C ILE A 232 2.25 -25.54 17.97
N ARG A 233 3.36 -26.15 18.40
CA ARG A 233 3.58 -27.60 18.25
C ARG A 233 2.61 -28.41 19.09
N GLU A 234 2.39 -28.05 20.36
CA GLU A 234 1.47 -28.71 21.27
C GLU A 234 0.02 -28.73 20.75
N HIS A 235 -0.40 -27.67 20.11
CA HIS A 235 -1.77 -27.47 19.62
C HIS A 235 -1.93 -27.59 18.10
N ARG A 236 -0.93 -28.17 17.39
CA ARG A 236 -0.87 -28.18 15.92
C ARG A 236 -2.15 -28.71 15.24
N ASN A 237 -2.86 -29.62 15.88
CA ASN A 237 -4.10 -30.24 15.38
C ASN A 237 -5.37 -29.40 15.64
N LYS A 238 -5.27 -28.27 16.30
CA LYS A 238 -6.43 -27.42 16.66
C LYS A 238 -6.69 -26.30 15.67
N PHE A 239 -5.81 -26.07 14.69
CA PHE A 239 -5.92 -24.95 13.74
C PHE A 239 -5.30 -25.29 12.38
N PHE A 240 -5.81 -24.63 11.35
CA PHE A 240 -5.13 -24.57 10.04
C PHE A 240 -4.01 -23.52 10.13
N LEU A 241 -2.78 -23.90 9.76
CA LEU A 241 -1.59 -23.06 9.94
C LEU A 241 -1.17 -22.39 8.64
N ILE A 242 -1.22 -21.06 8.63
CA ILE A 242 -0.70 -20.23 7.54
C ILE A 242 0.62 -19.59 8.01
N ALA A 243 1.71 -19.82 7.30
CA ALA A 243 2.98 -19.15 7.56
C ALA A 243 3.24 -18.07 6.52
N VAL A 244 3.59 -16.85 6.94
CA VAL A 244 4.21 -15.90 5.99
C VAL A 244 5.59 -16.43 5.60
N SER A 245 6.04 -16.09 4.37
CA SER A 245 7.29 -16.64 3.83
C SER A 245 8.50 -16.49 4.76
N SER A 246 8.63 -15.37 5.46
CA SER A 246 9.74 -15.12 6.42
C SER A 246 9.63 -15.93 7.73
N ALA A 247 8.45 -16.46 8.08
CA ALA A 247 8.25 -17.34 9.23
C ALA A 247 8.47 -18.82 8.89
N LEU A 248 8.64 -19.18 7.63
CA LEU A 248 8.74 -20.56 7.17
C LEU A 248 9.96 -21.27 7.77
N SER A 249 11.14 -20.65 7.72
CA SER A 249 12.38 -21.25 8.23
C SER A 249 12.33 -21.60 9.74
N PRO A 250 11.95 -20.68 10.65
CA PRO A 250 11.88 -21.02 12.08
C PRO A 250 10.86 -22.11 12.38
N LEU A 251 9.71 -22.14 11.71
CA LEU A 251 8.70 -23.19 11.90
C LEU A 251 9.22 -24.56 11.43
N VAL A 252 9.73 -24.65 10.19
CA VAL A 252 10.23 -25.93 9.64
C VAL A 252 11.43 -26.45 10.43
N ASN A 253 12.35 -25.58 10.87
CA ASN A 253 13.46 -26.01 11.74
C ASN A 253 13.00 -26.49 13.13
N SER A 254 11.81 -26.08 13.54
CA SER A 254 11.18 -26.56 14.79
C SER A 254 10.27 -27.78 14.55
N ASN A 255 10.37 -28.44 13.39
CA ASN A 255 9.53 -29.57 12.96
C ASN A 255 8.01 -29.24 12.92
N ILE A 256 7.67 -28.00 12.59
CA ILE A 256 6.29 -27.55 12.38
C ILE A 256 6.12 -27.25 10.88
N LEU A 257 5.33 -28.08 10.20
CA LEU A 257 4.97 -27.84 8.81
C LEU A 257 3.67 -27.04 8.76
N PRO A 258 3.67 -25.86 8.10
CA PRO A 258 2.43 -25.14 7.85
C PRO A 258 1.61 -25.85 6.78
N ASP A 259 0.29 -25.71 6.83
CA ASP A 259 -0.63 -26.18 5.79
C ASP A 259 -0.52 -25.33 4.54
N LEU A 260 -0.25 -24.01 4.73
CA LEU A 260 -0.12 -23.03 3.67
C LEU A 260 1.01 -22.05 3.99
N CYS A 261 1.84 -21.75 2.99
CA CYS A 261 2.78 -20.64 3.06
C CYS A 261 2.32 -19.52 2.14
N ILE A 262 2.35 -18.27 2.59
CA ILE A 262 1.95 -17.12 1.78
C ILE A 262 3.12 -16.19 1.47
N SER A 263 3.20 -15.73 0.21
CA SER A 263 4.18 -14.72 -0.23
C SER A 263 3.58 -13.76 -1.23
N THR A 264 3.77 -12.46 -0.99
CA THR A 264 3.28 -11.39 -1.85
C THR A 264 4.37 -10.38 -2.22
N ASP A 265 5.59 -10.54 -1.67
CA ASP A 265 6.68 -9.60 -1.88
C ASP A 265 7.36 -9.84 -3.24
N GLY A 266 7.37 -8.79 -4.09
CA GLY A 266 8.05 -8.78 -5.40
C GLY A 266 9.54 -8.50 -5.34
N GLY A 267 10.11 -8.22 -4.16
CA GLY A 267 11.51 -7.91 -3.94
C GLY A 267 12.44 -9.12 -4.02
N PHE A 268 13.70 -8.87 -4.34
CA PHE A 268 14.72 -9.93 -4.41
C PHE A 268 14.85 -10.72 -3.11
N TRP A 269 14.76 -10.02 -1.97
CA TRP A 269 14.97 -10.58 -0.63
C TRP A 269 13.83 -11.51 -0.16
N ALA A 270 12.71 -11.57 -0.88
CA ALA A 270 11.64 -12.54 -0.61
C ALA A 270 12.01 -13.97 -1.03
N LYS A 271 12.82 -14.13 -2.09
CA LYS A 271 13.20 -15.44 -2.63
C LYS A 271 13.86 -16.38 -1.62
N PRO A 272 14.86 -15.94 -0.81
CA PRO A 272 15.52 -16.82 0.15
C PRO A 272 14.56 -17.47 1.15
N HIS A 273 13.53 -16.76 1.58
CA HIS A 273 12.55 -17.28 2.53
C HIS A 273 11.77 -18.48 1.99
N ILE A 274 11.48 -18.47 0.68
CA ILE A 274 10.69 -19.52 0.03
C ILE A 274 11.56 -20.71 -0.41
N GLY A 275 12.88 -20.53 -0.46
CA GLY A 275 13.81 -21.57 -0.89
C GLY A 275 13.68 -22.89 -0.12
N ARG A 276 13.19 -22.85 1.11
CA ARG A 276 12.93 -24.03 1.94
C ARG A 276 11.88 -24.96 1.36
N ILE A 277 10.87 -24.43 0.69
CA ILE A 277 9.77 -25.21 0.06
C ILE A 277 10.29 -26.19 -1.00
N ILE A 278 11.39 -25.88 -1.67
CA ILE A 278 12.02 -26.80 -2.65
C ILE A 278 12.39 -28.12 -1.99
N LYS A 279 12.78 -28.10 -0.71
CA LYS A 279 13.14 -29.29 0.06
C LYS A 279 11.91 -29.97 0.65
N ASP A 280 10.93 -29.20 1.10
CA ASP A 280 9.72 -29.67 1.79
C ASP A 280 8.49 -29.57 0.85
N LYS A 281 8.41 -30.47 -0.14
CA LYS A 281 7.45 -30.44 -1.26
C LYS A 281 5.96 -30.53 -0.86
N ASN A 282 5.67 -30.76 0.42
CA ASN A 282 4.29 -30.92 0.90
C ASN A 282 3.63 -29.61 1.33
N ILE A 283 4.33 -28.47 1.24
CA ILE A 283 3.80 -27.16 1.64
C ILE A 283 3.22 -26.47 0.42
N THR A 284 1.91 -26.23 0.43
CA THR A 284 1.25 -25.42 -0.60
C THR A 284 1.59 -23.93 -0.44
N LEU A 285 1.68 -23.21 -1.55
CA LEU A 285 2.05 -21.79 -1.60
C LEU A 285 0.90 -20.93 -2.08
N ALA A 286 0.39 -20.02 -1.25
CA ALA A 286 -0.46 -18.92 -1.71
C ALA A 286 0.44 -17.79 -2.23
N LEU A 287 0.32 -17.45 -3.51
CA LEU A 287 1.28 -16.60 -4.18
C LEU A 287 0.61 -15.54 -5.06
N SER A 288 0.97 -14.27 -4.86
CA SER A 288 0.71 -13.28 -5.90
C SER A 288 1.65 -13.53 -7.09
N PRO A 289 1.16 -13.49 -8.34
CA PRO A 289 2.02 -13.59 -9.52
C PRO A 289 3.16 -12.56 -9.55
N GLU A 290 2.97 -11.41 -8.90
CA GLU A 290 3.96 -10.34 -8.78
C GLU A 290 5.11 -10.68 -7.84
N SER A 291 4.96 -11.74 -7.03
CA SER A 291 5.95 -12.14 -6.04
C SER A 291 7.23 -12.65 -6.66
N SER A 292 8.33 -12.38 -5.96
CA SER A 292 9.65 -12.87 -6.36
C SER A 292 9.81 -14.32 -5.91
N ILE A 293 9.96 -15.25 -6.88
CA ILE A 293 10.03 -16.68 -6.63
C ILE A 293 11.01 -17.36 -7.58
N TYR A 294 11.55 -18.52 -7.19
CA TYR A 294 12.33 -19.38 -8.07
C TYR A 294 11.42 -20.18 -9.01
N SER A 295 11.75 -20.23 -10.31
CA SER A 295 10.96 -20.99 -11.32
C SER A 295 10.80 -22.47 -10.94
N GLN A 296 11.81 -23.05 -10.29
CA GLN A 296 11.74 -24.44 -9.82
C GLN A 296 10.60 -24.67 -8.81
N ILE A 297 10.30 -23.71 -7.94
CA ILE A 297 9.18 -23.79 -7.01
C ILE A 297 7.86 -23.84 -7.77
N LEU A 298 7.67 -22.95 -8.76
CA LEU A 298 6.46 -22.89 -9.59
C LEU A 298 6.20 -24.19 -10.36
N THR A 299 7.23 -24.96 -10.69
CA THR A 299 7.06 -26.24 -11.38
C THR A 299 6.78 -27.42 -10.48
N GLN A 300 7.12 -27.35 -9.20
CA GLN A 300 7.11 -28.48 -8.27
C GLN A 300 6.05 -28.38 -7.18
N THR A 301 5.70 -27.17 -6.76
CA THR A 301 4.85 -26.89 -5.60
C THR A 301 3.43 -26.54 -6.03
N PRO A 302 2.39 -27.03 -5.36
CA PRO A 302 1.03 -26.53 -5.57
C PRO A 302 0.94 -25.05 -5.22
N VAL A 303 0.31 -24.26 -6.11
CA VAL A 303 0.18 -22.81 -5.94
C VAL A 303 -1.28 -22.39 -5.99
N ILE A 304 -1.71 -21.66 -4.99
CA ILE A 304 -2.98 -20.94 -4.94
C ILE A 304 -2.71 -19.50 -5.39
N PRO A 305 -3.13 -19.11 -6.60
CA PRO A 305 -2.89 -17.76 -7.11
C PRO A 305 -3.71 -16.72 -6.34
N LEU A 306 -3.07 -15.62 -5.91
CA LEU A 306 -3.73 -14.48 -5.30
C LEU A 306 -3.94 -13.40 -6.37
N ASN A 307 -5.20 -13.05 -6.64
CA ASN A 307 -5.58 -12.06 -7.65
C ASN A 307 -6.02 -10.76 -6.97
N TYR A 308 -5.26 -9.69 -7.15
CA TYR A 308 -5.61 -8.36 -6.63
C TYR A 308 -6.73 -7.68 -7.42
N GLY A 309 -7.08 -8.19 -8.59
CA GLY A 309 -8.14 -7.62 -9.44
C GLY A 309 -7.78 -6.29 -10.10
N ASP A 310 -6.52 -5.89 -10.04
CA ASP A 310 -5.99 -4.65 -10.60
C ASP A 310 -4.69 -4.89 -11.39
N GLY A 311 -4.20 -3.85 -12.01
CA GLY A 311 -2.89 -3.81 -12.66
C GLY A 311 -2.69 -4.77 -13.83
N CYS A 312 -1.42 -4.89 -14.24
CA CYS A 312 -1.01 -5.77 -15.35
C CYS A 312 -1.33 -7.24 -15.06
N SER A 313 -1.24 -7.67 -13.80
CA SER A 313 -1.50 -9.06 -13.41
C SER A 313 -2.95 -9.49 -13.64
N LYS A 314 -3.93 -8.57 -13.47
CA LYS A 314 -5.34 -8.84 -13.78
C LYS A 314 -5.56 -9.26 -15.23
N ASP A 315 -4.96 -8.54 -16.17
CA ASP A 315 -5.12 -8.85 -17.58
C ASP A 315 -4.45 -10.18 -17.94
N LEU A 316 -3.31 -10.50 -17.32
CA LEU A 316 -2.66 -11.80 -17.47
C LEU A 316 -3.53 -12.94 -16.91
N PHE A 317 -4.19 -12.77 -15.75
CA PHE A 317 -5.15 -13.75 -15.23
C PHE A 317 -6.26 -14.03 -16.25
N ASN A 318 -6.81 -12.99 -16.85
CA ASN A 318 -7.87 -13.10 -17.85
C ASN A 318 -7.38 -13.76 -19.13
N ASP A 319 -6.25 -13.32 -19.68
CA ASP A 319 -5.73 -13.80 -20.96
C ASP A 319 -5.26 -15.27 -20.86
N PHE A 320 -4.69 -15.67 -19.71
CA PHE A 320 -4.29 -17.07 -19.44
C PHE A 320 -5.44 -17.93 -18.89
N LYS A 321 -6.61 -17.34 -18.60
CA LYS A 321 -7.79 -18.02 -18.02
C LYS A 321 -7.47 -18.77 -16.72
N VAL A 322 -6.63 -18.16 -15.88
CA VAL A 322 -6.29 -18.70 -14.56
C VAL A 322 -7.24 -18.12 -13.50
N ASN A 323 -7.82 -18.99 -12.70
CA ASN A 323 -8.64 -18.58 -11.56
C ASN A 323 -7.74 -18.35 -10.35
N GLY A 324 -7.86 -17.19 -9.71
CA GLY A 324 -7.17 -16.87 -8.47
C GLY A 324 -8.14 -16.47 -7.38
N ILE A 325 -7.70 -16.59 -6.12
CA ILE A 325 -8.44 -16.10 -4.98
C ILE A 325 -8.30 -14.57 -4.93
N SER A 326 -9.44 -13.88 -4.74
CA SER A 326 -9.43 -12.44 -4.56
C SER A 326 -8.61 -12.05 -3.31
N ALA A 327 -7.68 -11.14 -3.49
CA ALA A 327 -6.82 -10.62 -2.43
C ALA A 327 -6.76 -9.09 -2.50
N ARG A 328 -6.29 -8.43 -1.44
CA ARG A 328 -6.09 -6.98 -1.40
C ARG A 328 -4.61 -6.64 -1.22
N ARG A 329 -4.20 -5.50 -1.78
CA ARG A 329 -2.86 -4.96 -1.57
C ARG A 329 -2.81 -4.26 -0.21
N ASN A 330 -2.21 -4.93 0.77
CA ASN A 330 -2.16 -4.43 2.16
C ASN A 330 -0.79 -3.84 2.54
N GLY A 331 0.15 -3.81 1.60
CA GLY A 331 1.53 -3.36 1.85
C GLY A 331 2.36 -4.31 2.72
N THR A 332 1.74 -5.33 3.34
CA THR A 332 2.43 -6.33 4.16
C THR A 332 1.88 -7.73 3.89
N VAL A 333 2.79 -8.72 3.85
CA VAL A 333 2.41 -10.13 3.66
C VAL A 333 1.48 -10.63 4.76
N SER A 334 1.70 -10.18 6.01
CA SER A 334 0.87 -10.56 7.16
C SER A 334 -0.55 -10.02 7.05
N GLY A 335 -0.76 -8.82 6.49
CA GLY A 335 -2.09 -8.27 6.23
C GLY A 335 -2.84 -9.09 5.18
N THR A 336 -2.15 -9.45 4.08
CA THR A 336 -2.76 -10.33 3.06
C THR A 336 -3.05 -11.73 3.62
N ALA A 337 -2.20 -12.25 4.53
CA ALA A 337 -2.43 -13.53 5.19
C ALA A 337 -3.68 -13.50 6.10
N LEU A 338 -3.89 -12.39 6.84
CA LEU A 338 -5.09 -12.18 7.65
C LEU A 338 -6.36 -12.14 6.77
N GLU A 339 -6.34 -11.37 5.70
CA GLU A 339 -7.47 -11.29 4.77
C GLU A 339 -7.78 -12.66 4.12
N LEU A 340 -6.76 -13.40 3.70
CA LEU A 340 -6.92 -14.75 3.19
C LEU A 340 -7.53 -15.66 4.25
N ALA A 341 -7.00 -15.66 5.48
CA ALA A 341 -7.53 -16.44 6.60
C ALA A 341 -9.01 -16.15 6.84
N LYS A 342 -9.40 -14.88 6.92
CA LYS A 342 -10.81 -14.46 7.08
C LYS A 342 -11.71 -14.91 5.92
N SER A 343 -11.17 -15.07 4.72
CA SER A 343 -11.93 -15.50 3.54
C SER A 343 -12.20 -17.01 3.52
N ILE A 344 -11.33 -17.81 4.12
CA ILE A 344 -11.35 -19.27 4.06
C ILE A 344 -11.83 -19.95 5.36
N THR A 345 -12.14 -19.19 6.42
CA THR A 345 -12.81 -19.74 7.61
C THR A 345 -13.94 -18.85 8.11
N THR A 346 -14.92 -19.48 8.76
CA THR A 346 -15.90 -18.78 9.63
C THR A 346 -15.49 -18.81 11.10
N GLY A 347 -14.45 -19.57 11.43
CA GLY A 347 -13.88 -19.66 12.77
C GLY A 347 -13.00 -18.45 13.14
N PRO A 348 -12.43 -18.45 14.35
CA PRO A 348 -11.53 -17.39 14.79
C PRO A 348 -10.18 -17.45 14.05
N VAL A 349 -9.55 -16.28 13.92
CA VAL A 349 -8.22 -16.12 13.35
C VAL A 349 -7.25 -15.63 14.42
N PHE A 350 -6.17 -16.34 14.60
CA PHE A 350 -5.12 -16.03 15.53
C PHE A 350 -3.85 -15.59 14.81
N LEU A 351 -3.12 -14.63 15.36
CA LEU A 351 -1.90 -14.05 14.80
C LEU A 351 -0.76 -14.26 15.78
N ALA A 352 0.25 -15.02 15.42
CA ALA A 352 1.47 -15.21 16.22
C ALA A 352 2.68 -14.56 15.52
N GLY A 353 3.60 -13.97 16.29
CA GLY A 353 4.78 -13.31 15.73
C GLY A 353 4.48 -12.00 14.99
N LEU A 354 3.34 -11.37 15.25
CA LEU A 354 2.95 -10.08 14.64
C LEU A 354 3.32 -8.93 15.56
N ASP A 355 4.62 -8.65 15.70
CA ASP A 355 5.13 -7.67 16.66
C ASP A 355 4.99 -6.23 16.16
N LEU A 356 5.23 -5.99 14.87
CA LEU A 356 5.16 -4.68 14.22
C LEU A 356 5.92 -3.58 14.97
N SER A 357 7.00 -3.97 15.62
CA SER A 357 7.88 -3.09 16.38
C SER A 357 9.32 -3.54 16.22
N SER A 358 10.27 -2.62 16.32
CA SER A 358 11.68 -2.96 16.42
C SER A 358 11.98 -3.42 17.84
N ALA A 359 12.48 -4.65 18.00
CA ALA A 359 13.01 -5.16 19.26
C ALA A 359 14.53 -5.00 19.28
N MET A 360 15.11 -5.07 20.49
CA MET A 360 16.56 -5.26 20.61
C MET A 360 16.95 -6.63 20.01
N GLY A 361 18.00 -6.65 19.18
CA GLY A 361 18.49 -7.85 18.56
C GLY A 361 17.96 -8.05 17.13
N PHE A 362 17.64 -9.27 16.78
CA PHE A 362 17.12 -9.59 15.43
C PHE A 362 15.70 -9.06 15.24
N GLN A 363 15.44 -8.53 14.05
CA GLN A 363 14.08 -8.09 13.69
C GLN A 363 13.12 -9.26 13.44
N HIS A 364 13.66 -10.42 13.09
CA HIS A 364 12.88 -11.63 12.78
C HIS A 364 13.34 -12.80 13.62
N THR A 365 12.41 -13.68 13.94
CA THR A 365 12.66 -14.96 14.60
C THR A 365 13.70 -15.77 13.81
N GLN A 366 14.64 -16.38 14.53
CA GLN A 366 15.71 -17.18 13.94
C GLN A 366 15.32 -18.67 13.82
N PRO A 367 15.87 -19.40 12.84
CA PRO A 367 16.76 -18.94 11.78
C PRO A 367 16.01 -18.19 10.66
N ASN A 368 16.58 -17.08 10.22
CA ASN A 368 16.03 -16.29 9.12
C ASN A 368 16.98 -16.31 7.93
N GLU A 369 16.49 -16.54 6.72
CA GLU A 369 17.34 -16.72 5.54
C GLU A 369 18.05 -15.44 5.13
N ASN A 370 17.40 -14.29 5.25
CA ASN A 370 18.06 -13.00 4.98
C ASN A 370 19.13 -12.69 6.01
N GLU A 371 18.92 -13.07 7.27
CA GLU A 371 19.93 -12.92 8.31
C GLU A 371 21.18 -13.77 8.03
N LYS A 372 21.01 -15.00 7.55
CA LYS A 372 22.13 -15.85 7.11
C LYS A 372 22.93 -15.18 5.96
N ILE A 373 22.24 -14.57 4.99
CA ILE A 373 22.90 -13.86 3.88
C ILE A 373 23.63 -12.62 4.42
N ASN A 374 22.98 -11.83 5.29
CA ASN A 374 23.58 -10.63 5.85
C ASN A 374 24.80 -10.94 6.72
N SER A 375 24.77 -12.05 7.46
CA SER A 375 25.90 -12.48 8.29
C SER A 375 27.17 -12.80 7.48
N LEU A 376 27.05 -13.15 6.21
CA LEU A 376 28.21 -13.33 5.32
C LEU A 376 28.94 -12.02 5.00
N ALA A 377 28.26 -10.89 5.18
CA ALA A 377 28.85 -9.56 5.00
C ALA A 377 29.40 -8.95 6.30
N ASP A 378 29.17 -9.61 7.44
CA ASP A 378 29.69 -9.14 8.72
C ASP A 378 31.23 -9.21 8.72
N ASN A 379 31.86 -8.16 9.21
CA ASN A 379 33.31 -8.05 9.28
C ASN A 379 33.73 -7.14 10.45
N ARG A 380 35.04 -6.95 10.65
CA ARG A 380 35.56 -6.18 11.78
C ARG A 380 35.07 -4.72 11.82
N LEU A 381 34.75 -4.10 10.68
CA LEU A 381 34.28 -2.71 10.57
C LEU A 381 32.74 -2.60 10.63
N LYS A 382 32.06 -3.68 10.24
CA LYS A 382 30.59 -3.80 10.28
C LYS A 382 30.28 -5.09 11.02
N THR A 383 30.24 -5.02 12.34
CA THR A 383 30.03 -6.21 13.18
C THR A 383 28.54 -6.57 13.22
N LYS A 384 28.27 -7.81 13.55
CA LYS A 384 26.91 -8.31 13.80
C LYS A 384 26.18 -7.43 14.82
N GLU A 385 26.85 -7.07 15.92
CA GLU A 385 26.30 -6.27 17.00
C GLU A 385 25.86 -4.89 16.51
N THR A 386 26.65 -4.25 15.65
CA THR A 386 26.28 -2.96 15.03
C THR A 386 25.05 -3.10 14.14
N ARG A 387 24.95 -4.22 13.40
CA ARG A 387 23.85 -4.47 12.45
C ARG A 387 22.53 -4.79 13.15
N ILE A 388 22.57 -5.51 14.28
CA ILE A 388 21.40 -5.87 15.07
C ILE A 388 21.11 -4.90 16.22
N ALA A 389 21.93 -3.85 16.39
CA ALA A 389 21.68 -2.83 17.40
C ALA A 389 20.30 -2.18 17.17
N PRO A 390 19.59 -1.81 18.25
CA PRO A 390 18.31 -1.15 18.13
C PRO A 390 18.50 0.15 17.32
N GLN A 391 17.73 0.30 16.27
CA GLN A 391 17.69 1.56 15.55
C GLN A 391 17.00 2.60 16.44
N THR A 392 17.61 3.78 16.56
CA THR A 392 17.11 4.87 17.38
C THR A 392 15.74 5.39 16.91
N PHE A 393 15.40 5.11 15.64
CA PHE A 393 14.12 5.47 15.03
C PHE A 393 13.36 4.22 14.60
N PRO A 394 12.05 4.14 14.88
CA PRO A 394 11.22 3.07 14.35
C PRO A 394 11.27 3.09 12.82
N SER A 395 11.26 1.91 12.21
CA SER A 395 11.16 1.80 10.76
C SER A 395 9.81 2.37 10.32
N HIS A 396 9.82 3.40 9.49
CA HIS A 396 8.61 4.02 8.94
C HIS A 396 7.65 2.98 8.30
N SER A 397 8.19 1.92 7.71
CA SER A 397 7.41 0.81 7.17
C SER A 397 6.61 0.07 8.25
N LEU A 398 7.21 -0.18 9.42
CA LEU A 398 6.53 -0.87 10.52
C LEU A 398 5.40 -0.02 11.11
N GLU A 399 5.56 1.30 11.15
CA GLU A 399 4.49 2.22 11.56
C GLU A 399 3.30 2.18 10.60
N ILE A 400 3.55 2.22 9.29
CA ILE A 400 2.52 2.10 8.26
C ILE A 400 1.78 0.77 8.41
N TYR A 401 2.51 -0.33 8.60
CA TYR A 401 1.91 -1.66 8.79
C TYR A 401 1.08 -1.72 10.08
N CYS A 402 1.60 -1.17 11.18
CA CYS A 402 0.87 -1.11 12.44
C CYS A 402 -0.42 -0.30 12.29
N GLN A 403 -0.36 0.84 11.59
CA GLN A 403 -1.53 1.66 11.34
C GLN A 403 -2.59 0.93 10.48
N TRP A 404 -2.17 0.14 9.50
CA TRP A 404 -3.08 -0.69 8.72
C TRP A 404 -3.86 -1.67 9.62
N PHE A 405 -3.17 -2.39 10.53
CA PHE A 405 -3.82 -3.31 11.46
C PHE A 405 -4.72 -2.59 12.47
N LYS A 406 -4.33 -1.39 12.94
CA LYS A 406 -5.16 -0.56 13.83
C LYS A 406 -6.50 -0.16 13.20
N ASN A 407 -6.46 0.12 11.90
CA ASN A 407 -7.64 0.53 11.12
C ASN A 407 -8.39 -0.64 10.48
N TYR A 408 -8.04 -1.88 10.83
CA TYR A 408 -8.68 -3.05 10.26
C TYR A 408 -10.10 -3.24 10.80
N ASP A 409 -11.10 -3.01 9.95
CA ASP A 409 -12.51 -3.01 10.39
C ASP A 409 -13.08 -4.41 10.62
N ASN A 410 -12.65 -5.43 9.83
CA ASN A 410 -13.14 -6.80 9.93
C ASN A 410 -12.41 -7.62 11.01
N ALA A 411 -12.18 -7.01 12.17
CA ALA A 411 -11.41 -7.59 13.28
C ALA A 411 -12.23 -8.51 14.22
N GLU A 412 -13.50 -8.73 13.90
CA GLU A 412 -14.32 -9.66 14.69
C GLU A 412 -13.71 -11.07 14.67
N ASN A 413 -13.59 -11.68 15.85
CA ASN A 413 -12.95 -12.99 16.05
C ASN A 413 -11.49 -13.05 15.54
N VAL A 414 -10.77 -11.92 15.57
CA VAL A 414 -9.34 -11.85 15.29
C VAL A 414 -8.60 -11.52 16.57
N TYR A 415 -7.55 -12.31 16.87
CA TYR A 415 -6.78 -12.20 18.10
C TYR A 415 -5.29 -12.25 17.81
N ARG A 416 -4.48 -11.41 18.50
CA ARG A 416 -3.03 -11.52 18.47
C ARG A 416 -2.56 -12.31 19.69
N LEU A 417 -1.85 -13.42 19.43
CA LEU A 417 -1.34 -14.31 20.48
C LEU A 417 0.00 -13.83 21.02
N SER A 418 0.13 -13.80 22.33
CA SER A 418 1.39 -13.61 23.02
C SER A 418 1.66 -14.74 23.99
N ASN A 419 2.95 -15.01 24.26
CA ASN A 419 3.37 -15.91 25.33
C ASN A 419 4.24 -15.12 26.31
N ASN A 420 3.62 -14.48 27.29
CA ASN A 420 4.27 -13.60 28.25
C ASN A 420 5.07 -12.42 27.61
N HIS A 421 4.74 -12.06 26.39
CA HIS A 421 5.33 -10.95 25.68
C HIS A 421 4.39 -9.74 25.75
N SER A 422 4.88 -8.60 26.23
CA SER A 422 4.13 -7.34 26.16
C SER A 422 4.47 -6.62 24.88
N PHE A 423 3.46 -6.38 24.05
CA PHE A 423 3.63 -5.61 22.84
C PHE A 423 3.70 -4.10 23.14
N ASN A 424 4.60 -3.40 22.45
CA ASN A 424 4.76 -1.95 22.59
C ASN A 424 3.71 -1.17 21.76
N ASN A 425 2.78 -1.86 21.11
CA ASN A 425 1.75 -1.29 20.27
C ASN A 425 0.42 -2.01 20.45
N THR A 426 -0.67 -1.34 20.12
CA THR A 426 -2.01 -1.93 20.03
C THR A 426 -2.41 -2.06 18.56
N LEU A 427 -3.25 -3.03 18.24
CA LEU A 427 -3.77 -3.26 16.88
C LEU A 427 -5.27 -2.90 16.76
N GLY A 428 -5.70 -1.83 17.40
CA GLY A 428 -7.08 -1.32 17.31
C GLY A 428 -8.11 -2.29 17.86
N LYS A 429 -8.98 -2.82 17.00
CA LYS A 429 -10.03 -3.78 17.38
C LYS A 429 -9.52 -5.21 17.57
N ILE A 430 -8.31 -5.56 17.09
CA ILE A 430 -7.69 -6.87 17.28
C ILE A 430 -7.20 -6.97 18.72
N LYS A 431 -7.73 -7.94 19.46
CA LYS A 431 -7.42 -8.12 20.89
C LYS A 431 -6.16 -8.95 21.08
N ASP A 432 -5.31 -8.55 22.03
CA ASP A 432 -4.19 -9.36 22.50
C ASP A 432 -4.68 -10.39 23.51
N ILE A 433 -4.34 -11.65 23.30
CA ILE A 433 -4.65 -12.75 24.21
C ILE A 433 -3.40 -13.61 24.43
N ASN A 434 -3.37 -14.38 25.51
CA ASN A 434 -2.30 -15.34 25.78
C ASN A 434 -2.69 -16.76 25.31
N TRP A 435 -1.74 -17.70 25.39
CA TRP A 435 -1.99 -19.08 25.00
C TRP A 435 -2.94 -19.82 25.95
N ASN A 436 -3.06 -19.42 27.22
CA ASN A 436 -4.05 -20.01 28.13
C ASN A 436 -5.47 -19.61 27.73
N ASP A 437 -5.66 -18.38 27.27
CA ASP A 437 -6.94 -17.94 26.72
C ASP A 437 -7.29 -18.75 25.47
N PHE A 438 -6.31 -18.95 24.57
CA PHE A 438 -6.47 -19.81 23.39
C PHE A 438 -6.88 -21.24 23.80
N GLU A 439 -6.18 -21.85 24.76
CA GLU A 439 -6.47 -23.21 25.26
C GLU A 439 -7.89 -23.32 25.79
N SER A 440 -8.34 -22.32 26.58
CA SER A 440 -9.70 -22.26 27.11
C SER A 440 -10.79 -22.15 26.03
N MET A 441 -10.46 -21.57 24.90
CA MET A 441 -11.35 -21.46 23.74
C MET A 441 -11.31 -22.71 22.85
N ALA A 442 -10.17 -23.40 22.80
CA ALA A 442 -9.85 -24.41 21.81
C ALA A 442 -10.77 -25.64 21.83
N ASP A 443 -11.32 -26.01 22.99
CA ASP A 443 -12.23 -27.14 23.13
C ASP A 443 -13.60 -26.92 22.49
N ASN A 444 -13.95 -25.64 22.24
CA ASN A 444 -15.20 -25.25 21.59
C ASN A 444 -15.07 -25.10 20.08
N PHE A 445 -13.87 -25.27 19.54
CA PHE A 445 -13.63 -25.06 18.12
C PHE A 445 -14.06 -26.26 17.29
N LYS A 446 -14.71 -25.99 16.17
CA LYS A 446 -14.98 -26.98 15.14
C LYS A 446 -13.67 -27.30 14.39
N THR A 447 -13.57 -28.52 13.88
CA THR A 447 -12.37 -29.06 13.23
C THR A 447 -12.57 -29.29 11.73
N ASP A 448 -13.51 -28.58 11.12
CA ASP A 448 -13.70 -28.60 9.66
C ASP A 448 -12.68 -27.63 9.06
N PHE A 449 -11.54 -28.19 8.67
CA PHE A 449 -10.41 -27.42 8.14
C PHE A 449 -10.64 -27.04 6.67
N PRO A 450 -10.10 -25.89 6.22
CA PRO A 450 -10.00 -25.62 4.81
C PRO A 450 -9.23 -26.71 4.07
N GLU A 451 -9.76 -27.20 2.96
CA GLU A 451 -9.12 -28.23 2.14
C GLU A 451 -8.47 -27.61 0.91
N ILE A 452 -7.25 -28.06 0.62
CA ILE A 452 -6.48 -27.62 -0.55
C ILE A 452 -6.63 -28.69 -1.63
N GLU A 453 -7.18 -28.30 -2.76
CA GLU A 453 -7.39 -29.20 -3.90
C GLU A 453 -6.63 -28.72 -5.13
N LEU A 454 -5.95 -29.64 -5.81
CA LEU A 454 -5.35 -29.34 -7.09
C LEU A 454 -6.47 -29.08 -8.11
N GLN A 455 -6.38 -27.94 -8.80
CA GLN A 455 -7.29 -27.66 -9.91
C GLN A 455 -7.02 -28.69 -11.01
N LYS A 456 -8.08 -29.33 -11.48
CA LYS A 456 -8.02 -30.21 -12.65
C LYS A 456 -7.76 -29.33 -13.88
N ASN A 457 -6.50 -28.98 -14.12
CA ASN A 457 -6.12 -28.38 -15.38
C ASN A 457 -6.25 -29.43 -16.46
N SER A 458 -7.37 -29.38 -17.18
CA SER A 458 -7.65 -30.22 -18.33
C SER A 458 -6.70 -29.93 -19.51
N GLU A 459 -5.96 -28.84 -19.47
CA GLU A 459 -5.00 -28.49 -20.50
C GLU A 459 -3.58 -28.88 -20.05
N ILE A 460 -3.01 -29.84 -20.73
CA ILE A 460 -1.60 -30.20 -20.66
C ILE A 460 -0.77 -28.89 -20.77
N PHE A 461 0.23 -28.73 -19.89
CA PHE A 461 1.16 -27.60 -19.97
C PHE A 461 1.83 -27.60 -21.35
N ASP A 462 1.35 -26.71 -22.22
CA ASP A 462 1.93 -26.47 -23.54
C ASP A 462 2.69 -25.14 -23.52
N PHE A 463 4.01 -25.25 -23.55
CA PHE A 463 4.89 -24.08 -23.53
C PHE A 463 4.68 -23.16 -24.74
N LYS A 464 4.48 -23.74 -25.95
CA LYS A 464 4.28 -22.94 -27.17
C LYS A 464 2.97 -22.16 -27.11
N LYS A 465 1.89 -22.81 -26.63
CA LYS A 465 0.59 -22.17 -26.45
C LYS A 465 0.68 -21.02 -25.41
N ARG A 466 1.37 -21.26 -24.29
CA ARG A 466 1.57 -20.21 -23.26
C ARG A 466 2.42 -19.07 -23.79
N LEU A 467 3.47 -19.32 -24.57
CA LEU A 467 4.29 -18.29 -25.18
C LEU A 467 3.45 -17.43 -26.14
N GLN A 468 2.60 -18.06 -26.97
CA GLN A 468 1.70 -17.32 -27.86
C GLN A 468 0.69 -16.46 -27.08
N LEU A 469 0.13 -16.98 -25.98
CA LEU A 469 -0.76 -16.21 -25.10
C LEU A 469 -0.03 -15.01 -24.50
N LEU A 470 1.22 -15.19 -24.04
CA LEU A 470 2.02 -14.10 -23.48
C LEU A 470 2.33 -13.04 -24.54
N GLU A 471 2.73 -13.43 -25.75
CA GLU A 471 2.99 -12.51 -26.86
C GLU A 471 1.75 -11.68 -27.21
N ASN A 472 0.59 -12.35 -27.31
CA ASN A 472 -0.68 -11.70 -27.59
C ASN A 472 -1.08 -10.73 -26.46
N SER A 473 -0.93 -11.14 -25.20
CA SER A 473 -1.25 -10.31 -24.04
C SER A 473 -0.37 -9.07 -23.96
N LEU A 474 0.95 -9.22 -24.13
CA LEU A 474 1.87 -8.10 -24.14
C LEU A 474 1.59 -7.15 -25.32
N SER A 475 1.36 -7.70 -26.52
CA SER A 475 1.05 -6.87 -27.70
C SER A 475 -0.23 -6.06 -27.53
N LYS A 476 -1.29 -6.67 -26.94
CA LYS A 476 -2.59 -6.04 -26.70
C LYS A 476 -2.52 -4.97 -25.60
N ASN A 477 -1.86 -5.28 -24.49
CA ASN A 477 -2.01 -4.50 -23.25
C ASN A 477 -0.92 -3.45 -23.04
N MET A 478 0.29 -3.62 -23.61
CA MET A 478 1.41 -2.67 -23.43
C MET A 478 1.06 -1.25 -23.85
N ASP A 479 0.20 -1.08 -24.86
CA ASP A 479 -0.23 0.24 -25.32
C ASP A 479 -1.45 0.80 -24.58
N SER A 480 -2.08 0.01 -23.70
CA SER A 480 -3.22 0.47 -22.91
C SER A 480 -2.82 1.58 -21.92
N ILE A 481 -3.74 2.49 -21.64
CA ILE A 481 -3.53 3.58 -20.67
C ILE A 481 -3.30 3.00 -19.26
N SER A 482 -4.00 1.92 -18.91
CA SER A 482 -3.89 1.26 -17.61
C SER A 482 -2.45 0.77 -17.37
N TRP A 483 -1.88 -0.01 -18.31
CA TRP A 483 -0.53 -0.52 -18.20
C TRP A 483 0.52 0.60 -18.23
N LYS A 484 0.31 1.63 -19.07
CA LYS A 484 1.23 2.78 -19.09
C LYS A 484 1.27 3.49 -17.75
N LYS A 485 0.13 3.68 -17.10
CA LYS A 485 0.06 4.30 -15.77
C LYS A 485 0.74 3.46 -14.69
N GLU A 486 0.58 2.15 -14.74
CA GLU A 486 1.23 1.26 -13.79
C GLU A 486 2.73 1.13 -14.01
N LEU A 487 3.17 0.92 -15.28
CA LEU A 487 4.57 0.68 -15.60
C LEU A 487 5.43 1.94 -15.62
N PHE A 488 4.84 3.09 -15.93
CA PHE A 488 5.52 4.37 -16.13
C PHE A 488 4.79 5.51 -15.40
N PRO A 489 4.45 5.38 -14.10
CA PRO A 489 3.62 6.37 -13.41
C PRO A 489 4.20 7.77 -13.47
N GLY A 490 5.51 7.92 -13.28
CA GLY A 490 6.19 9.21 -13.35
C GLY A 490 6.13 9.85 -14.73
N GLU A 491 6.38 9.08 -15.79
CA GLU A 491 6.32 9.56 -17.17
C GLU A 491 4.89 9.92 -17.58
N MET A 492 3.90 9.14 -17.15
CA MET A 492 2.50 9.40 -17.44
C MET A 492 2.01 10.66 -16.74
N ILE A 493 2.35 10.84 -15.46
CA ILE A 493 2.04 12.07 -14.71
C ILE A 493 2.71 13.28 -15.38
N ASN A 494 3.98 13.17 -15.76
CA ASN A 494 4.69 14.25 -16.45
C ASN A 494 4.04 14.60 -17.79
N LEU A 495 3.61 13.59 -18.55
CA LEU A 495 2.91 13.80 -19.80
C LEU A 495 1.54 14.50 -19.59
N GLU A 496 0.77 14.05 -18.61
CA GLU A 496 -0.54 14.64 -18.28
C GLU A 496 -0.41 16.07 -17.70
N ARG A 497 0.74 16.40 -17.10
CA ARG A 497 1.03 17.73 -16.52
C ARG A 497 1.57 18.74 -17.54
N CYS A 498 1.98 18.30 -18.74
CA CYS A 498 2.49 19.22 -19.77
C CYS A 498 1.46 20.28 -20.11
N LEU A 499 1.89 21.54 -20.17
CA LEU A 499 1.09 22.64 -20.67
C LEU A 499 0.91 22.50 -22.19
N GLU A 500 -0.17 23.04 -22.73
CA GLU A 500 -0.44 23.02 -24.18
C GLU A 500 0.71 23.63 -25.02
N THR A 501 1.45 24.56 -24.43
CA THR A 501 2.63 25.19 -25.04
C THR A 501 3.90 24.29 -25.04
N GLU A 502 3.89 23.16 -24.32
CA GLU A 502 5.03 22.27 -24.13
C GLU A 502 4.97 21.01 -25.03
N THR A 503 4.51 21.15 -26.26
CA THR A 503 4.31 20.04 -27.21
C THR A 503 5.56 19.18 -27.43
N SER A 504 6.76 19.79 -27.50
CA SER A 504 8.03 19.08 -27.66
C SER A 504 8.37 18.20 -26.45
N LYS A 505 8.06 18.65 -25.21
CA LYS A 505 8.26 17.86 -23.99
C LYS A 505 7.29 16.69 -23.95
N ALA A 506 6.03 16.91 -24.32
CA ALA A 506 5.02 15.86 -24.38
C ALA A 506 5.40 14.78 -25.40
N GLU A 507 5.92 15.17 -26.57
CA GLU A 507 6.36 14.23 -27.59
C GLU A 507 7.59 13.44 -27.16
N ALA A 508 8.57 14.08 -26.53
CA ALA A 508 9.73 13.41 -25.95
C ALA A 508 9.32 12.38 -24.89
N ALA A 509 8.35 12.72 -24.01
CA ALA A 509 7.83 11.79 -23.01
C ALA A 509 7.13 10.58 -23.66
N LYS A 510 6.30 10.78 -24.68
CA LYS A 510 5.65 9.71 -25.46
C LYS A 510 6.67 8.77 -26.10
N ASN A 511 7.70 9.32 -26.72
CA ASN A 511 8.76 8.55 -27.36
C ASN A 511 9.58 7.75 -26.33
N SER A 512 9.88 8.34 -25.17
CA SER A 512 10.53 7.65 -24.06
C SER A 512 9.72 6.43 -23.57
N ILE A 513 8.41 6.59 -23.37
CA ILE A 513 7.51 5.50 -22.99
C ILE A 513 7.55 4.37 -24.04
N LYS A 514 7.40 4.69 -25.33
CA LYS A 514 7.45 3.69 -26.43
C LYS A 514 8.76 2.92 -26.45
N MET A 515 9.89 3.59 -26.30
CA MET A 515 11.21 2.93 -26.25
C MET A 515 11.31 1.98 -25.05
N LYS A 516 10.86 2.41 -23.87
CA LYS A 516 10.84 1.59 -22.67
C LYS A 516 9.92 0.37 -22.82
N GLN A 517 8.72 0.54 -23.38
CA GLN A 517 7.77 -0.54 -23.66
C GLN A 517 8.41 -1.62 -24.54
N LYS A 518 9.04 -1.22 -25.67
CA LYS A 518 9.73 -2.15 -26.57
C LYS A 518 10.82 -2.93 -25.83
N LYS A 519 11.69 -2.23 -25.09
CA LYS A 519 12.78 -2.85 -24.32
C LYS A 519 12.27 -3.82 -23.26
N ILE A 520 11.18 -3.49 -22.57
CA ILE A 520 10.59 -4.35 -21.57
C ILE A 520 10.01 -5.61 -22.21
N THR A 521 9.22 -5.45 -23.29
CA THR A 521 8.61 -6.57 -24.03
C THR A 521 9.69 -7.54 -24.53
N GLU A 522 10.74 -7.05 -25.16
CA GLU A 522 11.88 -7.86 -25.61
C GLU A 522 12.55 -8.57 -24.42
N SER A 523 12.81 -7.86 -23.32
CA SER A 523 13.44 -8.44 -22.11
C SER A 523 12.61 -9.54 -21.44
N ILE A 524 11.27 -9.53 -21.62
CA ILE A 524 10.35 -10.56 -21.13
C ILE A 524 10.34 -11.75 -22.09
N LEU A 525 10.20 -11.52 -23.41
CA LEU A 525 9.96 -12.57 -24.40
C LEU A 525 11.23 -13.33 -24.80
N ASP A 526 12.39 -12.66 -24.91
CA ASP A 526 13.64 -13.26 -25.39
C ASP A 526 14.07 -14.55 -24.67
N PRO A 527 13.99 -14.64 -23.31
CA PRO A 527 14.35 -15.87 -22.62
C PRO A 527 13.47 -17.05 -23.01
N TYR A 528 12.18 -16.82 -23.25
CA TYR A 528 11.21 -17.86 -23.59
C TYR A 528 11.31 -18.26 -25.07
N ARG A 529 11.53 -17.32 -25.99
CA ARG A 529 11.75 -17.59 -27.42
C ARG A 529 12.98 -18.46 -27.62
N LYS A 530 14.09 -18.12 -26.92
CA LYS A 530 15.32 -18.93 -26.95
C LYS A 530 15.15 -20.31 -26.34
N ALA A 531 14.26 -20.48 -25.36
CA ALA A 531 13.97 -21.79 -24.77
C ALA A 531 13.07 -22.64 -25.67
N GLY A 532 12.19 -22.04 -26.45
CA GLY A 532 11.28 -22.74 -27.39
C GLY A 532 11.95 -23.19 -28.69
N THR A 533 13.17 -22.73 -28.97
CA THR A 533 13.96 -23.15 -30.15
C THR A 533 14.91 -24.31 -29.85
N LYS A 534 15.00 -24.74 -28.59
CA LYS A 534 15.72 -25.94 -28.15
C LYS A 534 14.77 -27.09 -27.90
#